data_5990914de21bf08dd61dd9066806487e
#
_entry.id   5990914de21bf08dd61dd9066806487e
#
_cell.length_a   1.000
_cell.length_b   1.000
_cell.length_c   1.000
_cell.angle_alpha   90.00
_cell.angle_beta   90.00
_cell.angle_gamma   90.00
#
_symmetry.space_group_name_H-M   'P 1'
#
loop_
_entity.id
_entity.type
_entity.pdbx_description
1 polymer ?
#
loop_
_entity_poly.entity_id
_entity_poly.type
_entity_poly.pdbx_seq_one_letter_code
_entity_poly.pdbx_strand_id
1 'polypeptide(L)'
;MLNIKKGGRLTVLFVVLTGLIYAPYVFADDEDDVLAAIQRYGDLEADLDAQAEMIRADRVHIVAGQRRSDQAQNLQLQKATRAASEAVNGGKTRIITSIESPQVAIYGNVAVASFVQTYIFFPHNQPASTGQPAWVTLVLVKEGRQWGIAHAHTSPAGGN
;
A
#
# COMPACT_ATOMS: atom_id res chain seq x y z
N MET A 1 53.55 24.75 65.58
CA MET A 1 52.11 24.81 65.46
C MET A 1 51.76 25.10 64.01
N LEU A 2 51.41 24.08 63.24
CA LEU A 2 51.01 24.29 61.86
C LEU A 2 49.79 23.42 61.57
N ASN A 3 48.68 24.04 61.27
CA ASN A 3 47.43 23.44 61.13
C ASN A 3 47.14 23.27 59.61
N ILE A 4 47.18 22.04 59.09
CA ILE A 4 46.93 21.73 57.69
C ILE A 4 45.52 21.34 57.53
N LYS A 5 44.66 22.17 56.91
CA LYS A 5 43.33 21.85 56.49
C LYS A 5 43.37 21.00 55.21
N LYS A 6 42.93 19.79 55.28
CA LYS A 6 42.62 18.92 54.09
C LYS A 6 41.34 19.38 53.45
N GLY A 7 41.43 19.95 52.25
CA GLY A 7 40.26 20.19 51.38
C GLY A 7 39.89 18.92 50.62
N GLY A 8 38.77 18.35 50.95
CA GLY A 8 38.18 17.24 50.18
C GLY A 8 37.57 17.78 48.87
N ARG A 9 38.05 17.29 47.74
CA ARG A 9 37.43 17.52 46.44
C ARG A 9 36.26 16.54 46.29
N LEU A 10 35.06 17.07 46.32
CA LEU A 10 33.83 16.32 46.00
C LEU A 10 33.75 16.22 44.47
N THR A 11 34.05 15.04 43.95
CA THR A 11 33.85 14.74 42.53
C THR A 11 32.39 14.37 42.33
N VAL A 12 31.61 15.29 41.78
CA VAL A 12 30.21 15.01 41.36
C VAL A 12 30.27 14.26 40.04
N LEU A 13 29.96 12.99 40.09
CA LEU A 13 29.81 12.15 38.90
C LEU A 13 28.44 12.45 38.26
N PHE A 14 28.43 13.23 37.18
CA PHE A 14 27.23 13.39 36.34
C PHE A 14 27.02 12.13 35.49
N VAL A 15 26.13 11.26 35.90
CA VAL A 15 25.66 10.17 35.07
C VAL A 15 24.61 10.76 34.10
N VAL A 16 25.03 11.04 32.86
CA VAL A 16 24.11 11.41 31.80
C VAL A 16 23.40 10.12 31.34
N LEU A 17 22.19 9.90 31.87
CA LEU A 17 21.31 8.86 31.41
C LEU A 17 20.71 9.30 30.06
N THR A 18 21.43 9.04 28.97
CA THR A 18 20.87 9.17 27.62
C THR A 18 19.83 8.06 27.43
N GLY A 19 18.61 8.33 27.87
CA GLY A 19 17.46 7.50 27.53
C GLY A 19 17.28 7.55 26.02
N LEU A 20 17.53 6.43 25.34
CA LEU A 20 17.07 6.20 23.99
C LEU A 20 15.53 6.18 24.02
N ILE A 21 14.94 7.35 23.79
CA ILE A 21 13.51 7.45 23.47
C ILE A 21 13.39 6.91 22.04
N TYR A 22 13.22 5.62 21.90
CA TYR A 22 12.74 5.04 20.66
C TYR A 22 11.34 5.54 20.46
N ALA A 23 11.22 6.49 19.55
CA ALA A 23 9.97 7.14 19.25
C ALA A 23 9.00 6.14 18.59
N PRO A 24 7.80 5.94 19.15
CA PRO A 24 6.73 5.17 18.47
C PRO A 24 6.20 5.87 17.20
N TYR A 25 6.67 7.08 16.92
CA TYR A 25 6.22 7.92 15.79
C TYR A 25 6.55 7.37 14.40
N VAL A 26 7.59 6.54 14.25
CA VAL A 26 7.98 6.04 12.93
C VAL A 26 6.96 5.05 12.36
N PHE A 27 6.28 4.30 13.21
CA PHE A 27 5.31 3.29 12.77
C PHE A 27 3.95 3.88 12.41
N ALA A 28 3.51 4.95 13.07
CA ALA A 28 2.26 5.62 12.75
C ALA A 28 2.34 6.29 11.36
N ASP A 29 3.45 6.94 11.05
CA ASP A 29 3.69 7.54 9.73
C ASP A 29 3.70 6.47 8.61
N ASP A 30 4.29 5.29 8.87
CA ASP A 30 4.34 4.20 7.89
C ASP A 30 2.97 3.56 7.64
N GLU A 31 2.13 3.44 8.65
CA GLU A 31 0.76 2.93 8.49
C GLU A 31 -0.09 3.90 7.66
N ASP A 32 -0.02 5.19 7.95
CA ASP A 32 -0.71 6.24 7.19
C ASP A 32 -0.23 6.29 5.73
N ASP A 33 1.09 6.16 5.49
CA ASP A 33 1.67 6.09 4.16
C ASP A 33 1.17 4.87 3.37
N VAL A 34 1.04 3.70 4.02
CA VAL A 34 0.50 2.48 3.41
C VAL A 34 -0.98 2.63 3.11
N LEU A 35 -1.78 3.19 4.03
CA LEU A 35 -3.20 3.47 3.81
C LEU A 35 -3.40 4.44 2.64
N ALA A 36 -2.59 5.50 2.56
CA ALA A 36 -2.61 6.43 1.43
C ALA A 36 -2.21 5.74 0.11
N ALA A 37 -1.22 4.84 0.13
CA ALA A 37 -0.82 4.07 -1.04
C ALA A 37 -1.96 3.14 -1.53
N ILE A 38 -2.67 2.47 -0.62
CA ILE A 38 -3.82 1.62 -0.95
C ILE A 38 -4.92 2.45 -1.61
N GLN A 39 -5.28 3.60 -1.02
CA GLN A 39 -6.30 4.49 -1.57
C GLN A 39 -5.90 4.97 -2.96
N ARG A 40 -4.67 5.44 -3.11
CA ARG A 40 -4.13 5.89 -4.41
C ARG A 40 -4.15 4.77 -5.45
N TYR A 41 -3.81 3.54 -5.07
CA TYR A 41 -3.86 2.39 -5.98
C TYR A 41 -5.27 2.17 -6.54
N GLY A 42 -6.29 2.28 -5.70
CA GLY A 42 -7.70 2.23 -6.12
C GLY A 42 -8.12 3.41 -7.00
N ASP A 43 -7.75 4.62 -6.62
CA ASP A 43 -8.11 5.84 -7.36
C ASP A 43 -7.52 5.87 -8.77
N LEU A 44 -6.34 5.26 -8.95
CA LEU A 44 -5.64 5.16 -10.24
C LEU A 44 -6.15 4.03 -11.14
N GLU A 45 -7.20 3.31 -10.78
CA GLU A 45 -7.75 2.25 -11.64
C GLU A 45 -8.16 2.75 -13.02
N ALA A 46 -8.54 4.00 -13.16
CA ALA A 46 -8.84 4.61 -14.46
C ALA A 46 -7.58 4.94 -15.28
N ASP A 47 -6.42 5.11 -14.64
CA ASP A 47 -5.12 5.40 -15.24
C ASP A 47 -4.12 4.28 -14.95
N LEU A 48 -4.14 3.25 -15.80
CA LEU A 48 -3.32 2.06 -15.62
C LEU A 48 -1.81 2.33 -15.72
N ASP A 49 -1.39 3.36 -16.42
CA ASP A 49 0.04 3.72 -16.51
C ASP A 49 0.51 4.33 -15.19
N ALA A 50 -0.24 5.27 -14.64
CA ALA A 50 0.07 5.86 -13.33
C ALA A 50 -0.06 4.81 -12.19
N GLN A 51 -1.03 3.89 -12.28
CA GLN A 51 -1.16 2.79 -11.33
C GLN A 51 0.06 1.85 -11.40
N ALA A 52 0.57 1.57 -12.60
CA ALA A 52 1.71 0.69 -12.80
C ALA A 52 3.00 1.22 -12.15
N GLU A 53 3.15 2.54 -11.98
CA GLU A 53 4.30 3.13 -11.26
C GLU A 53 4.34 2.77 -9.78
N MET A 54 3.20 2.40 -9.20
CA MET A 54 3.12 1.92 -7.81
C MET A 54 3.46 0.43 -7.67
N ILE A 55 3.59 -0.27 -8.78
CA ILE A 55 3.73 -1.73 -8.82
C ILE A 55 5.17 -2.07 -9.16
N ARG A 56 5.80 -2.89 -8.33
CA ARG A 56 7.15 -3.39 -8.58
C ARG A 56 7.18 -4.30 -9.81
N ALA A 57 8.29 -4.27 -10.54
CA ALA A 57 8.48 -5.11 -11.71
C ALA A 57 8.45 -6.62 -11.39
N ASP A 58 8.88 -6.99 -10.18
CA ASP A 58 8.89 -8.36 -9.66
C ASP A 58 7.59 -8.78 -8.97
N ARG A 59 6.52 -7.99 -9.09
CA ARG A 59 5.23 -8.30 -8.46
C ARG A 59 4.68 -9.64 -8.90
N VAL A 60 4.18 -10.41 -7.94
CA VAL A 60 3.32 -11.59 -8.19
C VAL A 60 1.88 -11.22 -7.90
N HIS A 61 0.99 -11.40 -8.87
CA HIS A 61 -0.44 -11.18 -8.71
C HIS A 61 -1.22 -12.49 -8.84
N ILE A 62 -2.04 -12.80 -7.85
CA ILE A 62 -2.96 -13.94 -7.87
C ILE A 62 -4.38 -13.40 -7.97
N VAL A 63 -5.08 -13.75 -9.03
CA VAL A 63 -6.47 -13.31 -9.28
C VAL A 63 -7.22 -14.37 -10.06
N ALA A 64 -8.46 -14.67 -9.67
CA ALA A 64 -9.30 -15.68 -10.30
C ALA A 64 -8.59 -17.04 -10.50
N GLY A 65 -7.82 -17.47 -9.49
CA GLY A 65 -7.07 -18.73 -9.52
C GLY A 65 -5.84 -18.74 -10.44
N GLN A 66 -5.47 -17.61 -11.03
CA GLN A 66 -4.32 -17.49 -11.92
C GLN A 66 -3.20 -16.68 -11.25
N ARG A 67 -1.96 -17.11 -11.46
CA ARG A 67 -0.76 -16.35 -11.09
C ARG A 67 -0.23 -15.58 -12.30
N ARG A 68 -0.02 -14.28 -12.12
CA ARG A 68 0.57 -13.37 -13.11
C ARG A 68 1.82 -12.75 -12.50
N SER A 69 2.98 -13.02 -13.07
CA SER A 69 4.28 -12.57 -12.55
C SER A 69 5.04 -11.64 -13.52
N ASP A 70 4.52 -11.44 -14.72
CA ASP A 70 5.04 -10.44 -15.65
C ASP A 70 4.18 -9.18 -15.60
N GLN A 71 4.69 -8.15 -14.91
CA GLN A 71 3.96 -6.90 -14.72
C GLN A 71 3.76 -6.15 -16.04
N ALA A 72 4.74 -6.13 -16.92
CA ALA A 72 4.63 -5.44 -18.20
C ALA A 72 3.58 -6.10 -19.10
N GLN A 73 3.60 -7.43 -19.19
CA GLN A 73 2.60 -8.18 -19.95
C GLN A 73 1.20 -7.98 -19.35
N ASN A 74 1.07 -8.00 -18.02
CA ASN A 74 -0.21 -7.81 -17.34
C ASN A 74 -0.79 -6.41 -17.63
N LEU A 75 0.03 -5.36 -17.60
CA LEU A 75 -0.39 -4.02 -17.95
C LEU A 75 -0.89 -3.93 -19.40
N GLN A 76 -0.15 -4.50 -20.35
CA GLN A 76 -0.58 -4.52 -21.75
C GLN A 76 -1.91 -5.26 -21.95
N LEU A 77 -2.10 -6.39 -21.26
CA LEU A 77 -3.36 -7.15 -21.30
C LEU A 77 -4.53 -6.33 -20.75
N GLN A 78 -4.34 -5.65 -19.61
CA GLN A 78 -5.37 -4.80 -19.02
C GLN A 78 -5.75 -3.64 -19.95
N LYS A 79 -4.74 -2.96 -20.54
CA LYS A 79 -4.96 -1.87 -21.51
C LYS A 79 -5.71 -2.35 -22.75
N ALA A 80 -5.30 -3.48 -23.32
CA ALA A 80 -5.95 -4.06 -24.49
C ALA A 80 -7.41 -4.46 -24.21
N THR A 81 -7.66 -5.09 -23.05
CA THR A 81 -9.02 -5.48 -22.63
C THR A 81 -9.92 -4.25 -22.46
N ARG A 82 -9.41 -3.19 -21.82
CA ARG A 82 -10.15 -1.94 -21.64
C ARG A 82 -10.45 -1.28 -22.98
N ALA A 83 -9.44 -1.14 -23.84
CA ALA A 83 -9.62 -0.55 -25.16
C ALA A 83 -10.65 -1.32 -26.02
N ALA A 84 -10.64 -2.64 -25.98
CA ALA A 84 -11.62 -3.48 -26.68
C ALA A 84 -13.04 -3.23 -26.15
N SER A 85 -13.22 -3.17 -24.84
CA SER A 85 -14.51 -2.86 -24.21
C SER A 85 -15.02 -1.47 -24.58
N GLU A 86 -14.15 -0.46 -24.56
CA GLU A 86 -14.47 0.92 -24.91
C GLU A 86 -14.85 1.05 -26.40
N ALA A 87 -14.17 0.32 -27.27
CA ALA A 87 -14.50 0.28 -28.70
C ALA A 87 -15.89 -0.31 -28.94
N VAL A 88 -16.24 -1.39 -28.25
CA VAL A 88 -17.58 -2.03 -28.34
C VAL A 88 -18.67 -1.07 -27.81
N ASN A 89 -18.41 -0.36 -26.73
CA ASN A 89 -19.37 0.55 -26.12
C ASN A 89 -19.41 1.95 -26.77
N GLY A 90 -18.51 2.23 -27.72
CA GLY A 90 -18.46 3.48 -28.46
C GLY A 90 -17.87 4.65 -27.66
N GLY A 91 -17.17 4.41 -26.54
CA GLY A 91 -16.55 5.46 -25.72
C GLY A 91 -15.93 4.95 -24.43
N LYS A 92 -15.29 5.87 -23.70
CA LYS A 92 -14.55 5.56 -22.46
C LYS A 92 -15.46 5.07 -21.35
N THR A 93 -14.93 4.15 -20.56
CA THR A 93 -15.54 3.65 -19.32
C THR A 93 -15.03 4.49 -18.14
N ARG A 94 -15.94 5.09 -17.37
CA ARG A 94 -15.60 5.66 -16.06
C ARG A 94 -15.61 4.55 -15.01
N ILE A 95 -14.62 4.56 -14.13
CA ILE A 95 -14.47 3.57 -13.06
C ILE A 95 -14.49 4.30 -11.72
N ILE A 96 -15.25 3.76 -10.78
CA ILE A 96 -15.21 4.17 -9.37
C ILE A 96 -14.76 2.95 -8.57
N THR A 97 -13.80 3.16 -7.69
CA THR A 97 -13.32 2.14 -6.76
C THR A 97 -13.67 2.57 -5.35
N SER A 98 -14.24 1.67 -4.55
CA SER A 98 -14.31 1.83 -3.09
C SER A 98 -13.34 0.88 -2.41
N ILE A 99 -12.74 1.35 -1.32
CA ILE A 99 -11.87 0.56 -0.43
C ILE A 99 -12.46 0.64 0.96
N GLU A 100 -12.75 -0.52 1.54
CA GLU A 100 -13.47 -0.63 2.81
C GLU A 100 -12.68 -1.50 3.79
N SER A 101 -12.74 -1.11 5.07
CA SER A 101 -12.16 -1.85 6.19
C SER A 101 -10.69 -2.24 6.01
N PRO A 102 -9.79 -1.31 5.62
CA PRO A 102 -8.39 -1.64 5.48
C PRO A 102 -7.78 -2.02 6.84
N GLN A 103 -6.97 -3.07 6.83
CA GLN A 103 -6.15 -3.52 7.94
C GLN A 103 -4.71 -3.58 7.48
N VAL A 104 -3.80 -2.98 8.23
CA VAL A 104 -2.37 -2.89 7.90
C VAL A 104 -1.54 -3.49 9.03
N ALA A 105 -0.51 -4.24 8.68
CA ALA A 105 0.53 -4.70 9.60
C ALA A 105 1.90 -4.38 9.01
N ILE A 106 2.77 -3.73 9.79
CA ILE A 106 4.11 -3.30 9.38
C ILE A 106 5.17 -4.22 9.99
N TYR A 107 6.10 -4.67 9.16
CA TYR A 107 7.23 -5.54 9.53
C TYR A 107 8.53 -4.94 8.98
N GLY A 108 9.02 -3.89 9.62
CA GLY A 108 10.19 -3.14 9.15
C GLY A 108 9.90 -2.42 7.83
N ASN A 109 10.54 -2.82 6.75
CA ASN A 109 10.32 -2.26 5.42
C ASN A 109 9.27 -3.02 4.59
N VAL A 110 8.50 -3.93 5.21
CA VAL A 110 7.43 -4.67 4.56
C VAL A 110 6.12 -4.37 5.25
N ALA A 111 5.08 -4.12 4.48
CA ALA A 111 3.70 -4.01 4.95
C ALA A 111 2.83 -5.10 4.33
N VAL A 112 1.91 -5.63 5.12
CA VAL A 112 0.82 -6.48 4.65
C VAL A 112 -0.48 -5.74 4.90
N ALA A 113 -1.26 -5.55 3.85
CA ALA A 113 -2.55 -4.88 3.94
C ALA A 113 -3.66 -5.78 3.38
N SER A 114 -4.82 -5.78 4.03
CA SER A 114 -6.02 -6.45 3.54
C SER A 114 -7.22 -5.52 3.62
N PHE A 115 -8.08 -5.57 2.61
CA PHE A 115 -9.27 -4.71 2.52
C PHE A 115 -10.30 -5.33 1.57
N VAL A 116 -11.53 -4.80 1.61
CA VAL A 116 -12.52 -5.07 0.59
C VAL A 116 -12.44 -3.98 -0.48
N GLN A 117 -12.35 -4.39 -1.73
CA GLN A 117 -12.36 -3.52 -2.89
C GLN A 117 -13.56 -3.80 -3.77
N THR A 118 -14.26 -2.75 -4.19
CA THR A 118 -15.38 -2.85 -5.11
C THR A 118 -15.15 -1.93 -6.31
N TYR A 119 -15.27 -2.49 -7.51
CA TYR A 119 -15.26 -1.71 -8.75
C TYR A 119 -16.67 -1.52 -9.29
N ILE A 120 -17.02 -0.28 -9.62
CA ILE A 120 -18.24 0.07 -10.33
C ILE A 120 -17.83 0.67 -11.66
N PHE A 121 -18.19 0.01 -12.73
CA PHE A 121 -17.92 0.46 -14.10
C PHE A 121 -19.15 1.18 -14.65
N PHE A 122 -18.90 2.32 -15.29
CA PHE A 122 -19.89 3.10 -16.03
C PHE A 122 -19.46 3.13 -17.51
N PRO A 123 -19.76 2.06 -18.26
CA PRO A 123 -19.42 2.01 -19.68
C PRO A 123 -20.19 3.07 -20.45
N HIS A 124 -19.63 3.55 -21.57
CA HIS A 124 -20.32 4.50 -22.42
C HIS A 124 -21.61 3.91 -22.99
N ASN A 125 -22.73 4.63 -22.88
CA ASN A 125 -24.05 4.23 -23.37
C ASN A 125 -24.57 2.89 -22.82
N GLN A 126 -24.08 2.42 -21.68
CA GLN A 126 -24.54 1.21 -21.01
C GLN A 126 -24.91 1.51 -19.56
N PRO A 127 -25.77 0.71 -18.94
CA PRO A 127 -25.98 0.77 -17.50
C PRO A 127 -24.69 0.56 -16.72
N ALA A 128 -24.60 1.17 -15.53
CA ALA A 128 -23.51 0.90 -14.62
C ALA A 128 -23.51 -0.59 -14.22
N SER A 129 -22.32 -1.14 -14.04
CA SER A 129 -22.20 -2.48 -13.47
C SER A 129 -22.63 -2.47 -11.99
N THR A 130 -23.22 -3.57 -11.54
CA THR A 130 -23.31 -3.84 -10.10
C THR A 130 -21.91 -4.19 -9.61
N GLY A 131 -21.41 -3.43 -8.62
CA GLY A 131 -20.11 -3.69 -8.02
C GLY A 131 -20.04 -5.09 -7.42
N GLN A 132 -18.95 -5.78 -7.68
CA GLN A 132 -18.67 -7.06 -7.05
C GLN A 132 -17.55 -6.84 -6.02
N PRO A 133 -17.83 -6.98 -4.72
CA PRO A 133 -16.80 -6.82 -3.70
C PRO A 133 -15.80 -8.00 -3.77
N ALA A 134 -14.54 -7.68 -3.56
CA ALA A 134 -13.46 -8.65 -3.51
C ALA A 134 -12.55 -8.39 -2.30
N TRP A 135 -12.11 -9.44 -1.63
CA TRP A 135 -10.99 -9.36 -0.70
C TRP A 135 -9.71 -9.16 -1.47
N VAL A 136 -8.95 -8.15 -1.08
CA VAL A 136 -7.62 -7.87 -1.62
C VAL A 136 -6.62 -7.95 -0.48
N THR A 137 -5.51 -8.65 -0.72
CA THR A 137 -4.33 -8.61 0.12
C THR A 137 -3.17 -8.07 -0.71
N LEU A 138 -2.53 -7.02 -0.21
CA LEU A 138 -1.30 -6.47 -0.79
C LEU A 138 -0.12 -6.73 0.16
N VAL A 139 1.03 -7.06 -0.42
CA VAL A 139 2.32 -6.93 0.26
C VAL A 139 3.05 -5.76 -0.40
N LEU A 140 3.42 -4.78 0.41
CA LEU A 140 4.16 -3.61 -0.03
C LEU A 140 5.58 -3.65 0.56
N VAL A 141 6.53 -3.15 -0.20
CA VAL A 141 7.94 -3.03 0.22
C VAL A 141 8.34 -1.56 0.16
N LYS A 142 8.90 -1.06 1.25
CA LYS A 142 9.39 0.32 1.35
C LYS A 142 10.78 0.42 0.72
N GLU A 143 10.91 1.29 -0.26
CA GLU A 143 12.16 1.65 -0.93
C GLU A 143 12.37 3.16 -0.79
N GLY A 144 13.31 3.54 0.05
CA GLY A 144 13.47 4.93 0.44
C GLY A 144 12.24 5.44 1.19
N ARG A 145 11.47 6.33 0.57
CA ARG A 145 10.23 6.90 1.15
C ARG A 145 8.95 6.39 0.48
N GLN A 146 9.05 5.45 -0.45
CA GLN A 146 7.91 4.98 -1.23
C GLN A 146 7.59 3.53 -0.93
N TRP A 147 6.30 3.21 -0.90
CA TRP A 147 5.79 1.85 -0.78
C TRP A 147 5.42 1.30 -2.15
N GLY A 148 6.15 0.28 -2.61
CA GLY A 148 5.90 -0.41 -3.88
C GLY A 148 5.16 -1.73 -3.68
N ILE A 149 4.15 -2.03 -4.50
CA ILE A 149 3.37 -3.27 -4.41
C ILE A 149 4.18 -4.43 -4.98
N ALA A 150 4.57 -5.37 -4.10
CA ALA A 150 5.34 -6.58 -4.43
C ALA A 150 4.47 -7.82 -4.62
N HIS A 151 3.29 -7.86 -3.98
CA HIS A 151 2.33 -8.94 -4.15
C HIS A 151 0.90 -8.40 -4.09
N ALA A 152 0.01 -9.00 -4.87
CA ALA A 152 -1.42 -8.78 -4.79
C ALA A 152 -2.16 -10.11 -4.89
N HIS A 153 -3.14 -10.33 -4.02
CA HIS A 153 -4.07 -11.44 -4.11
C HIS A 153 -5.49 -10.89 -4.05
N THR A 154 -6.31 -11.33 -5.00
CA THR A 154 -7.72 -10.93 -5.08
C THR A 154 -8.61 -12.17 -5.13
N SER A 155 -9.61 -12.23 -4.25
CA SER A 155 -10.63 -13.27 -4.21
C SER A 155 -12.02 -12.66 -4.00
N PRO A 156 -13.11 -13.30 -4.44
CA PRO A 156 -14.47 -12.81 -4.18
C PRO A 156 -14.70 -12.58 -2.68
N ALA A 157 -15.33 -11.46 -2.33
CA ALA A 157 -15.82 -11.22 -0.98
C ALA A 157 -17.30 -11.63 -0.93
N GLY A 158 -17.61 -12.65 -0.18
CA GLY A 158 -18.92 -13.25 -0.05
C GLY A 158 -18.77 -14.76 -0.23
N GLY A 159 -19.06 -15.49 0.83
CA GLY A 159 -19.17 -16.95 0.75
C GLY A 159 -20.40 -17.33 -0.08
N ASN A 160 -20.27 -18.43 -0.78
CA ASN A 160 -21.41 -19.09 -1.43
C ASN A 160 -22.49 -19.44 -0.42
#